data_23d4748324008f8193f6755a8005f24b
#
_entry.id   23d4748324008f8193f6755a8005f24b
#
_cell.length_a   1.000
_cell.length_b   1.000
_cell.length_c   1.000
_cell.angle_alpha   90.00
_cell.angle_beta   90.00
_cell.angle_gamma   90.00
#
_symmetry.space_group_name_H-M   'P 1'
#
loop_
_entity.id
_entity.type
_entity.pdbx_description
1 polymer ?
#
loop_
_entity_poly.entity_id
_entity_poly.type
_entity_poly.pdbx_seq_one_letter_code
_entity_poly.pdbx_strand_id
1 'polypeptide(L)'
;NPYHPGEKVISAISDFDAAILSLYPNPDADDLKHSLAQYHGLKDEQVFLGNGSDEVLALIFLTCFNGQAPVLFPDISYSFYPVYCELYDLNYEMIPLNEHFEIIKEDYYKENSGIIFPNPNAPTGLLVSLDFIEDILKHNQNSIVVVDEAYIDFGGESAGTLLEKYPH
;
A
#
# COMPACT_ATOMS: atom_id res chain seq x y z
N ASN A 1 13.14 -12.68 -0.64
CA ASN A 1 12.18 -13.64 -1.21
C ASN A 1 12.94 -14.88 -1.70
N PRO A 2 12.71 -16.05 -1.11
CA PRO A 2 13.40 -17.29 -1.47
C PRO A 2 12.81 -18.00 -2.70
N TYR A 3 11.66 -17.53 -3.19
CA TYR A 3 10.97 -18.15 -4.32
C TYR A 3 11.41 -17.53 -5.65
N HIS A 4 11.65 -18.38 -6.64
CA HIS A 4 11.93 -17.95 -8.01
C HIS A 4 10.64 -17.64 -8.78
N PRO A 5 10.72 -16.81 -9.84
CA PRO A 5 9.59 -16.63 -10.74
C PRO A 5 9.09 -17.93 -11.32
N GLY A 6 7.78 -18.06 -11.53
CA GLY A 6 7.21 -19.23 -12.18
C GLY A 6 7.64 -19.37 -13.65
N GLU A 7 7.57 -20.58 -14.19
CA GLU A 7 8.00 -20.89 -15.58
C GLU A 7 7.30 -20.01 -16.63
N LYS A 8 6.01 -19.67 -16.42
CA LYS A 8 5.27 -18.77 -17.34
C LYS A 8 5.89 -17.37 -17.40
N VAL A 9 6.37 -16.85 -16.26
CA VAL A 9 7.02 -15.53 -16.18
C VAL A 9 8.37 -15.58 -16.91
N ILE A 10 9.15 -16.65 -16.68
CA ILE A 10 10.43 -16.85 -17.34
C ILE A 10 10.25 -16.94 -18.87
N SER A 11 9.27 -17.72 -19.33
CA SER A 11 8.96 -17.83 -20.76
C SER A 11 8.55 -16.50 -21.37
N ALA A 12 7.65 -15.74 -20.69
CA ALA A 12 7.20 -14.43 -21.18
C ALA A 12 8.36 -13.42 -21.33
N ILE A 13 9.33 -13.46 -20.40
CA ILE A 13 10.53 -12.61 -20.50
C ILE A 13 11.44 -13.08 -21.67
N SER A 14 11.58 -14.38 -21.86
CA SER A 14 12.45 -14.94 -22.89
C SER A 14 11.90 -14.74 -24.31
N ASP A 15 10.57 -14.77 -24.45
CA ASP A 15 9.86 -14.63 -25.72
C ASP A 15 9.54 -13.17 -26.05
N PHE A 16 9.99 -12.23 -25.22
CA PHE A 16 9.72 -10.81 -25.39
C PHE A 16 10.38 -10.26 -26.67
N ASP A 17 9.59 -9.60 -27.52
CA ASP A 17 10.11 -8.94 -28.72
C ASP A 17 10.79 -7.63 -28.37
N ALA A 18 12.12 -7.63 -28.32
CA ALA A 18 12.92 -6.46 -28.00
C ALA A 18 12.73 -5.29 -29.00
N ALA A 19 12.16 -5.54 -30.19
CA ALA A 19 11.91 -4.47 -31.17
C ALA A 19 10.89 -3.42 -30.64
N ILE A 20 9.96 -3.83 -29.78
CA ILE A 20 8.97 -2.91 -29.19
C ILE A 20 9.60 -1.90 -28.23
N LEU A 21 10.81 -2.14 -27.70
CA LEU A 21 11.51 -1.17 -26.82
C LEU A 21 11.88 0.13 -27.54
N SER A 22 11.84 0.17 -28.88
CA SER A 22 12.01 1.39 -29.65
C SER A 22 10.78 2.30 -29.66
N LEU A 23 9.63 1.81 -29.21
CA LEU A 23 8.36 2.52 -29.18
C LEU A 23 8.09 3.09 -27.78
N TYR A 24 7.34 4.19 -27.73
CA TYR A 24 6.79 4.66 -26.46
C TYR A 24 5.78 3.63 -25.94
N PRO A 25 5.81 3.31 -24.63
CA PRO A 25 4.79 2.45 -24.03
C PRO A 25 3.44 3.18 -24.03
N ASN A 26 2.36 2.40 -23.85
CA ASN A 26 1.06 2.97 -23.54
C ASN A 26 1.16 3.75 -22.20
N PRO A 27 0.89 5.07 -22.18
CA PRO A 27 1.08 5.90 -20.98
C PRO A 27 0.18 5.48 -19.81
N ASP A 28 -0.98 4.91 -20.10
CA ASP A 28 -1.96 4.48 -19.10
C ASP A 28 -1.82 3.00 -18.72
N ALA A 29 -0.96 2.26 -19.45
CA ALA A 29 -0.74 0.82 -19.28
C ALA A 29 -2.06 0.00 -19.19
N ASP A 30 -3.02 0.33 -20.06
CA ASP A 30 -4.42 -0.15 -20.02
C ASP A 30 -4.54 -1.66 -19.90
N ASP A 31 -3.76 -2.43 -20.65
CA ASP A 31 -3.80 -3.90 -20.63
C ASP A 31 -3.41 -4.46 -19.25
N LEU A 32 -2.37 -3.90 -18.63
CA LEU A 32 -1.93 -4.32 -17.30
C LEU A 32 -2.94 -3.89 -16.23
N LYS A 33 -3.42 -2.64 -16.33
CA LYS A 33 -4.45 -2.10 -15.43
C LYS A 33 -5.71 -2.96 -15.44
N HIS A 34 -6.21 -3.29 -16.63
CA HIS A 34 -7.37 -4.16 -16.80
C HIS A 34 -7.14 -5.57 -16.23
N SER A 35 -5.98 -6.15 -16.47
CA SER A 35 -5.63 -7.48 -15.95
C SER A 35 -5.59 -7.50 -14.41
N LEU A 36 -5.02 -6.46 -13.79
CA LEU A 36 -4.99 -6.32 -12.33
C LEU A 36 -6.38 -6.06 -11.75
N ALA A 37 -7.17 -5.21 -12.40
CA ALA A 37 -8.54 -4.96 -11.99
C ALA A 37 -9.36 -6.27 -11.99
N GLN A 38 -9.28 -7.07 -13.05
CA GLN A 38 -9.93 -8.37 -13.12
C GLN A 38 -9.44 -9.34 -12.03
N TYR A 39 -8.13 -9.39 -11.80
CA TYR A 39 -7.54 -10.28 -10.79
C TYR A 39 -8.02 -9.96 -9.38
N HIS A 40 -8.16 -8.68 -9.05
CA HIS A 40 -8.60 -8.21 -7.73
C HIS A 40 -10.12 -8.00 -7.62
N GLY A 41 -10.90 -8.21 -8.70
CA GLY A 41 -12.35 -7.96 -8.70
C GLY A 41 -12.71 -6.48 -8.61
N LEU A 42 -11.84 -5.60 -9.11
CA LEU A 42 -11.97 -4.14 -9.11
C LEU A 42 -12.35 -3.60 -10.50
N LYS A 43 -12.63 -2.30 -10.57
CA LYS A 43 -12.75 -1.56 -11.83
C LYS A 43 -11.39 -0.98 -12.22
N ASP A 44 -11.19 -0.73 -13.52
CA ASP A 44 -9.94 -0.16 -14.05
C ASP A 44 -9.60 1.19 -13.40
N GLU A 45 -10.62 2.02 -13.09
CA GLU A 45 -10.44 3.31 -12.43
C GLU A 45 -9.98 3.21 -10.98
N GLN A 46 -10.06 2.03 -10.37
CA GLN A 46 -9.59 1.77 -9.01
C GLN A 46 -8.14 1.26 -8.96
N VAL A 47 -7.49 1.14 -10.12
CA VAL A 47 -6.12 0.65 -10.23
C VAL A 47 -5.21 1.78 -10.68
N PHE A 48 -4.18 2.06 -9.89
CA PHE A 48 -3.07 2.94 -10.23
C PHE A 48 -1.77 2.12 -10.33
N LEU A 49 -0.96 2.40 -11.33
CA LEU A 49 0.29 1.68 -11.58
C LEU A 49 1.51 2.59 -11.42
N GLY A 50 2.57 2.05 -10.85
CA GLY A 50 3.86 2.72 -10.70
C GLY A 50 5.02 1.73 -10.78
N ASN A 51 6.25 2.24 -10.81
CA ASN A 51 7.47 1.44 -10.86
C ASN A 51 7.87 0.95 -9.46
N GLY A 52 7.13 -0.04 -8.96
CA GLY A 52 7.28 -0.57 -7.62
C GLY A 52 6.54 0.26 -6.56
N SER A 53 6.50 -0.29 -5.34
CA SER A 53 5.79 0.34 -4.22
C SER A 53 6.38 1.70 -3.84
N ASP A 54 7.68 1.90 -3.96
CA ASP A 54 8.31 3.17 -3.58
C ASP A 54 7.79 4.37 -4.37
N GLU A 55 7.61 4.23 -5.69
CA GLU A 55 7.04 5.30 -6.50
C GLU A 55 5.57 5.54 -6.15
N VAL A 56 4.79 4.47 -5.98
CA VAL A 56 3.38 4.56 -5.60
C VAL A 56 3.22 5.21 -4.23
N LEU A 57 4.02 4.80 -3.24
CA LEU A 57 4.04 5.38 -1.90
C LEU A 57 4.42 6.86 -1.94
N ALA A 58 5.47 7.24 -2.67
CA ALA A 58 5.86 8.64 -2.82
C ALA A 58 4.70 9.50 -3.35
N LEU A 59 3.95 9.00 -4.34
CA LEU A 59 2.78 9.69 -4.88
C LEU A 59 1.61 9.74 -3.88
N ILE A 60 1.39 8.69 -3.09
CA ILE A 60 0.38 8.68 -2.02
C ILE A 60 0.70 9.76 -0.98
N PHE A 61 1.94 9.80 -0.48
CA PHE A 61 2.35 10.81 0.49
C PHE A 61 2.18 12.23 -0.07
N LEU A 62 2.55 12.46 -1.32
CA LEU A 62 2.40 13.77 -1.97
C LEU A 62 0.94 14.19 -2.16
N THR A 63 0.05 13.25 -2.49
CA THR A 63 -1.31 13.59 -2.97
C THR A 63 -2.39 13.39 -1.91
N CYS A 64 -2.23 12.40 -1.03
CA CYS A 64 -3.26 11.98 -0.09
C CYS A 64 -3.06 12.55 1.32
N PHE A 65 -1.81 12.76 1.75
CA PHE A 65 -1.48 13.15 3.12
C PHE A 65 -1.11 14.64 3.23
N ASN A 66 -1.97 15.53 2.82
CA ASN A 66 -1.70 16.98 2.71
C ASN A 66 -2.38 17.84 3.79
N GLY A 67 -2.85 17.24 4.87
CA GLY A 67 -3.51 17.93 5.99
C GLY A 67 -2.53 18.60 6.96
N GLN A 68 -3.06 19.39 7.90
CA GLN A 68 -2.26 19.99 8.97
C GLN A 68 -1.99 19.02 10.14
N ALA A 69 -2.88 18.04 10.32
CA ALA A 69 -2.72 17.00 11.33
C ALA A 69 -1.60 16.00 10.90
N PRO A 70 -1.02 15.24 11.83
CA PRO A 70 0.05 14.32 11.50
C PRO A 70 -0.44 13.12 10.67
N VAL A 71 0.45 12.60 9.82
CA VAL A 71 0.33 11.24 9.26
C VAL A 71 0.74 10.24 10.34
N LEU A 72 -0.07 9.19 10.55
CA LEU A 72 0.19 8.19 11.59
C LEU A 72 0.70 6.89 10.96
N PHE A 73 1.76 6.33 11.52
CA PHE A 73 2.28 5.01 11.15
C PHE A 73 3.06 4.37 12.31
N PRO A 74 3.25 3.02 12.31
CA PRO A 74 3.97 2.35 13.39
C PRO A 74 5.44 2.80 13.47
N ASP A 75 5.98 2.89 14.68
CA ASP A 75 7.39 3.29 14.92
C ASP A 75 8.40 2.24 14.42
N ILE A 76 8.02 0.97 14.46
CA ILE A 76 8.81 -0.14 13.89
C ILE A 76 8.08 -0.64 12.64
N SER A 77 8.41 -0.06 11.49
CA SER A 77 7.73 -0.28 10.21
C SER A 77 8.66 -0.05 9.03
N TYR A 78 8.11 0.09 7.84
CA TYR A 78 8.89 0.42 6.65
C TYR A 78 9.60 1.77 6.79
N SER A 79 10.92 1.75 6.73
CA SER A 79 11.78 2.87 7.12
C SER A 79 11.67 4.11 6.20
N PHE A 80 11.02 4.02 5.06
CA PHE A 80 10.85 5.12 4.12
C PHE A 80 9.65 6.02 4.42
N TYR A 81 8.70 5.62 5.26
CA TYR A 81 7.55 6.49 5.60
C TYR A 81 8.00 7.85 6.17
N PRO A 82 8.89 7.93 7.18
CA PRO A 82 9.40 9.23 7.63
C PRO A 82 10.18 9.98 6.54
N VAL A 83 10.89 9.28 5.65
CA VAL A 83 11.62 9.91 4.54
C VAL A 83 10.66 10.62 3.58
N TYR A 84 9.52 10.01 3.26
CA TYR A 84 8.49 10.67 2.44
C TYR A 84 7.87 11.87 3.17
N CYS A 85 7.61 11.75 4.48
CA CYS A 85 7.11 12.87 5.26
C CYS A 85 8.09 14.06 5.25
N GLU A 86 9.37 13.80 5.44
CA GLU A 86 10.43 14.83 5.39
C GLU A 86 10.56 15.44 3.99
N LEU A 87 10.49 14.61 2.94
CA LEU A 87 10.58 15.06 1.55
C LEU A 87 9.46 16.04 1.16
N TYR A 88 8.25 15.80 1.66
CA TYR A 88 7.05 16.58 1.33
C TYR A 88 6.62 17.56 2.42
N ASP A 89 7.45 17.78 3.45
CA ASP A 89 7.18 18.68 4.57
C ASP A 89 5.85 18.39 5.28
N LEU A 90 5.60 17.09 5.53
CA LEU A 90 4.40 16.59 6.20
C LEU A 90 4.67 16.40 7.69
N ASN A 91 3.73 16.81 8.53
CA ASN A 91 3.74 16.43 9.95
C ASN A 91 3.46 14.93 10.07
N TYR A 92 4.16 14.25 10.96
CA TYR A 92 3.91 12.84 11.22
C TYR A 92 4.10 12.46 12.68
N GLU A 93 3.49 11.38 13.07
CA GLU A 93 3.64 10.76 14.38
C GLU A 93 3.88 9.26 14.23
N MET A 94 4.98 8.79 14.78
CA MET A 94 5.28 7.36 14.86
C MET A 94 4.59 6.78 16.10
N ILE A 95 3.68 5.84 15.89
CA ILE A 95 2.89 5.20 16.94
C ILE A 95 3.63 3.96 17.46
N PRO A 96 3.97 3.90 18.75
CA PRO A 96 4.69 2.77 19.31
C PRO A 96 3.92 1.46 19.17
N LEU A 97 4.61 0.40 18.73
CA LEU A 97 4.10 -0.96 18.88
C LEU A 97 4.13 -1.40 20.34
N ASN A 98 3.30 -2.39 20.70
CA ASN A 98 3.34 -2.97 22.02
C ASN A 98 4.58 -3.86 22.23
N GLU A 99 4.73 -4.45 23.43
CA GLU A 99 5.86 -5.34 23.79
C GLU A 99 5.93 -6.62 22.92
N HIS A 100 4.85 -6.96 22.21
CA HIS A 100 4.77 -8.09 21.28
C HIS A 100 4.92 -7.66 19.82
N PHE A 101 5.31 -6.40 19.56
CA PHE A 101 5.41 -5.79 18.23
C PHE A 101 4.09 -5.68 17.47
N GLU A 102 2.96 -5.68 18.17
CA GLU A 102 1.64 -5.55 17.57
C GLU A 102 1.20 -4.09 17.52
N ILE A 103 0.43 -3.73 16.49
CA ILE A 103 -0.24 -2.43 16.37
C ILE A 103 -1.40 -2.37 17.37
N ILE A 104 -1.48 -1.29 18.14
CA ILE A 104 -2.62 -0.99 19.03
C ILE A 104 -3.56 -0.05 18.27
N LYS A 105 -4.70 -0.56 17.81
CA LYS A 105 -5.61 0.20 16.94
C LYS A 105 -6.19 1.46 17.60
N GLU A 106 -6.40 1.43 18.90
CA GLU A 106 -6.93 2.55 19.69
C GLU A 106 -6.02 3.78 19.64
N ASP A 107 -4.72 3.59 19.44
CA ASP A 107 -3.75 4.68 19.32
C ASP A 107 -3.88 5.47 18.00
N TYR A 108 -4.64 4.92 17.03
CA TYR A 108 -4.96 5.54 15.75
C TYR A 108 -6.34 6.22 15.75
N TYR A 109 -7.10 6.22 16.86
CA TYR A 109 -8.42 6.89 16.97
C TYR A 109 -8.26 8.34 17.39
N LYS A 110 -7.49 9.10 16.64
CA LYS A 110 -7.23 10.52 16.88
C LYS A 110 -7.18 11.30 15.58
N GLU A 111 -7.21 12.62 15.69
CA GLU A 111 -7.10 13.50 14.53
C GLU A 111 -5.80 13.23 13.78
N ASN A 112 -5.91 13.01 12.46
CA ASN A 112 -4.79 12.72 11.59
C ASN A 112 -5.09 13.19 10.15
N SER A 113 -4.05 13.36 9.34
CA SER A 113 -4.17 13.66 7.91
C SER A 113 -4.12 12.40 7.04
N GLY A 114 -3.86 11.26 7.63
CA GLY A 114 -3.83 9.94 7.00
C GLY A 114 -3.14 8.92 7.88
N ILE A 115 -3.44 7.66 7.63
CA ILE A 115 -2.84 6.51 8.33
C ILE A 115 -2.21 5.61 7.28
N ILE A 116 -1.01 5.11 7.57
CA ILE A 116 -0.38 4.09 6.74
C ILE A 116 0.29 3.03 7.61
N PHE A 117 0.10 1.76 7.28
CA PHE A 117 0.82 0.65 7.90
C PHE A 117 0.93 -0.52 6.93
N PRO A 118 2.04 -1.30 6.98
CA PRO A 118 2.17 -2.51 6.19
C PRO A 118 1.36 -3.66 6.77
N ASN A 119 0.81 -4.50 5.92
CA ASN A 119 0.13 -5.74 6.32
C ASN A 119 0.46 -6.88 5.35
N PRO A 120 1.37 -7.81 5.69
CA PRO A 120 2.14 -7.96 6.95
C PRO A 120 3.07 -6.78 7.25
N ASN A 121 3.22 -6.42 8.53
CA ASN A 121 4.14 -5.36 8.91
C ASN A 121 5.60 -5.77 8.66
N ALA A 122 6.36 -4.94 7.97
CA ALA A 122 7.79 -5.11 7.82
C ALA A 122 8.52 -4.17 8.82
N PRO A 123 9.44 -4.66 9.70
CA PRO A 123 10.11 -5.96 9.60
C PRO A 123 9.52 -7.06 10.49
N THR A 124 8.44 -6.82 11.25
CA THR A 124 7.96 -7.75 12.28
C THR A 124 7.34 -9.03 11.71
N GLY A 125 6.80 -8.97 10.49
CA GLY A 125 6.09 -10.07 9.83
C GLY A 125 4.69 -10.33 10.40
N LEU A 126 4.22 -9.49 11.33
CA LEU A 126 2.92 -9.66 11.96
C LEU A 126 1.80 -9.16 11.06
N LEU A 127 0.69 -9.90 11.07
CA LEU A 127 -0.53 -9.62 10.34
C LEU A 127 -1.60 -9.05 11.27
N VAL A 128 -2.36 -8.09 10.76
CA VAL A 128 -3.64 -7.69 11.34
C VAL A 128 -4.80 -8.24 10.49
N SER A 129 -5.93 -8.51 11.12
CA SER A 129 -7.11 -9.05 10.45
C SER A 129 -7.89 -7.96 9.70
N LEU A 130 -8.79 -8.36 8.78
CA LEU A 130 -9.70 -7.44 8.13
C LEU A 130 -10.61 -6.72 9.12
N ASP A 131 -11.07 -7.39 10.19
CA ASP A 131 -11.88 -6.76 11.24
C ASP A 131 -11.10 -5.65 11.97
N PHE A 132 -9.80 -5.83 12.16
CA PHE A 132 -8.92 -4.81 12.73
C PHE A 132 -8.82 -3.59 11.82
N ILE A 133 -8.57 -3.83 10.51
CA ILE A 133 -8.50 -2.76 9.50
C ILE A 133 -9.83 -2.04 9.39
N GLU A 134 -10.93 -2.77 9.34
CA GLU A 134 -12.28 -2.21 9.29
C GLU A 134 -12.59 -1.33 10.51
N ASP A 135 -12.09 -1.70 11.68
CA ASP A 135 -12.29 -0.91 12.89
C ASP A 135 -11.52 0.43 12.85
N ILE A 136 -10.28 0.44 12.33
CA ILE A 136 -9.52 1.67 12.04
C ILE A 136 -10.28 2.56 11.05
N LEU A 137 -10.78 1.99 9.95
CA LEU A 137 -11.56 2.72 8.94
C LEU A 137 -12.82 3.37 9.54
N LYS A 138 -13.55 2.66 10.40
CA LYS A 138 -14.75 3.20 11.09
C LYS A 138 -14.46 4.40 11.96
N HIS A 139 -13.30 4.44 12.60
CA HIS A 139 -12.91 5.53 13.50
C HIS A 139 -12.23 6.70 12.78
N ASN A 140 -11.85 6.54 11.51
CA ASN A 140 -11.09 7.51 10.73
C ASN A 140 -11.78 7.90 9.41
N GLN A 141 -13.08 8.15 9.43
CA GLN A 141 -13.91 8.40 8.24
C GLN A 141 -13.55 9.67 7.45
N ASN A 142 -12.75 10.55 8.03
CA ASN A 142 -12.35 11.82 7.41
C ASN A 142 -10.88 11.82 6.92
N SER A 143 -10.21 10.70 7.01
CA SER A 143 -8.81 10.54 6.58
C SER A 143 -8.62 9.28 5.75
N ILE A 144 -7.60 9.30 4.89
CA ILE A 144 -7.27 8.14 4.05
C ILE A 144 -6.47 7.14 4.89
N VAL A 145 -6.86 5.87 4.80
CA VAL A 145 -6.14 4.75 5.42
C VAL A 145 -5.48 3.93 4.30
N VAL A 146 -4.16 3.89 4.31
CA VAL A 146 -3.36 3.12 3.36
C VAL A 146 -2.88 1.84 4.02
N VAL A 147 -3.20 0.70 3.43
CA VAL A 147 -2.67 -0.60 3.84
C VAL A 147 -1.63 -1.02 2.81
N ASP A 148 -0.36 -1.01 3.21
CA ASP A 148 0.75 -1.42 2.35
C ASP A 148 0.86 -2.93 2.33
N GLU A 149 0.42 -3.53 1.24
CA GLU A 149 0.32 -4.97 1.05
C GLU A 149 1.49 -5.56 0.23
N ALA A 150 2.67 -4.96 0.27
CA ALA A 150 3.85 -5.44 -0.46
C ALA A 150 4.17 -6.92 -0.20
N TYR A 151 3.74 -7.47 0.93
CA TYR A 151 4.00 -8.86 1.33
C TYR A 151 2.74 -9.69 1.55
N ILE A 152 1.56 -9.24 1.15
CA ILE A 152 0.30 -9.94 1.41
C ILE A 152 0.23 -11.34 0.77
N ASP A 153 0.92 -11.55 -0.35
CA ASP A 153 0.98 -12.84 -1.03
C ASP A 153 1.67 -13.95 -0.22
N PHE A 154 2.38 -13.59 0.86
CA PHE A 154 3.03 -14.55 1.76
C PHE A 154 2.13 -14.99 2.92
N GLY A 155 0.94 -14.45 3.03
CA GLY A 155 -0.09 -14.82 3.99
C GLY A 155 -0.96 -13.64 4.40
N GLY A 156 -2.21 -13.91 4.74
CA GLY A 156 -3.21 -12.93 5.10
C GLY A 156 -4.33 -12.77 4.08
N GLU A 157 -5.22 -11.83 4.35
CA GLU A 157 -6.34 -11.46 3.48
C GLU A 157 -6.17 -9.98 3.09
N SER A 158 -6.32 -9.70 1.79
CA SER A 158 -6.18 -8.34 1.27
C SER A 158 -7.30 -7.41 1.74
N ALA A 159 -6.93 -6.22 2.19
CA ALA A 159 -7.84 -5.12 2.49
C ALA A 159 -8.59 -4.61 1.25
N GLY A 160 -8.17 -4.99 0.06
CA GLY A 160 -8.88 -4.70 -1.18
C GLY A 160 -10.35 -5.11 -1.16
N THR A 161 -10.72 -6.13 -0.38
CA THR A 161 -12.11 -6.55 -0.17
C THR A 161 -12.97 -5.52 0.58
N LEU A 162 -12.35 -4.57 1.26
CA LEU A 162 -13.03 -3.51 2.01
C LEU A 162 -13.29 -2.25 1.16
N LEU A 163 -12.68 -2.10 -0.02
CA LEU A 163 -12.73 -0.88 -0.84
C LEU A 163 -14.14 -0.47 -1.25
N GLU A 164 -15.03 -1.42 -1.52
CA GLU A 164 -16.42 -1.09 -1.89
C GLU A 164 -17.17 -0.45 -0.72
N LYS A 165 -16.89 -0.88 0.50
CA LYS A 165 -17.56 -0.41 1.71
C LYS A 165 -16.90 0.84 2.29
N TYR A 166 -15.60 0.96 2.14
CA TYR A 166 -14.78 2.06 2.67
C TYR A 166 -13.88 2.61 1.56
N PRO A 167 -14.34 3.62 0.80
CA PRO A 167 -13.58 4.15 -0.34
C PRO A 167 -12.45 5.14 0.05
N HIS A 168 -12.16 5.30 1.35
CA HIS A 168 -11.17 6.24 1.92
C HIS A 168 -9.97 5.55 2.55
#